data_b65b9e27e77c98adb84a76b54ce78209
#
_entry.id   b65b9e27e77c98adb84a76b54ce78209
#
_cell.length_a   1.000
_cell.length_b   1.000
_cell.length_c   1.000
_cell.angle_alpha   90.00
_cell.angle_beta   90.00
_cell.angle_gamma   90.00
#
_symmetry.space_group_name_H-M   'P 1'
#
loop_
_entity.id
_entity.type
_entity.pdbx_description
1 polymer ?
#
loop_
_entity_poly.entity_id
_entity_poly.type
_entity_poly.pdbx_seq_one_letter_code
_entity_poly.pdbx_strand_id
1 'polypeptide(L)'
;MNLKETGILPREKLLQQGASYLNKEELLAIILGRGIRGKDVLELALEVSHFLEKSVRLPTVEEISKIKGLGFAKACQIVACLELSARFLIATNSQAICTPEESVRRFSFMKYEKQEVFAMISLNSANKVLKTH
;
A
#
# COMPACT_ATOMS: atom_id res chain seq x y z
N MET A 1 8.50 0.56 16.98
CA MET A 1 8.14 1.82 17.66
C MET A 1 6.69 1.71 18.09
N ASN A 2 6.45 1.65 19.38
CA ASN A 2 5.12 1.41 19.93
C ASN A 2 4.25 2.66 19.78
N LEU A 3 3.14 2.55 19.07
CA LEU A 3 2.13 3.62 18.85
C LEU A 3 1.50 4.19 20.12
N LYS A 4 1.78 3.58 21.28
CA LYS A 4 1.37 4.08 22.60
C LYS A 4 2.22 5.23 23.13
N GLU A 5 3.32 5.58 22.46
CA GLU A 5 4.29 6.56 23.01
C GLU A 5 4.03 8.02 22.60
N THR A 6 3.25 8.30 21.56
CA THR A 6 3.04 9.69 21.11
C THR A 6 1.67 10.27 21.40
N GLY A 7 0.70 9.48 21.84
CA GLY A 7 -0.66 9.95 22.18
C GLY A 7 -1.47 10.58 21.02
N ILE A 8 -0.88 10.71 19.83
CA ILE A 8 -1.52 11.30 18.65
C ILE A 8 -2.22 10.21 17.86
N LEU A 9 -3.51 10.40 17.60
CA LEU A 9 -4.30 9.45 16.81
C LEU A 9 -3.86 9.47 15.32
N PRO A 10 -3.93 8.33 14.59
CA PRO A 10 -3.50 8.27 13.19
C PRO A 10 -4.13 9.33 12.28
N ARG A 11 -5.40 9.68 12.50
CA ARG A 11 -6.08 10.74 11.74
C ARG A 11 -5.54 12.13 12.04
N GLU A 12 -5.20 12.41 13.28
CA GLU A 12 -4.59 13.68 13.69
C GLU A 12 -3.18 13.80 13.12
N LYS A 13 -2.41 12.71 13.18
CA LYS A 13 -1.09 12.63 12.56
C LYS A 13 -1.14 12.84 11.05
N LEU A 14 -2.13 12.23 10.37
CA LEU A 14 -2.37 12.44 8.95
C LEU A 14 -2.63 13.92 8.63
N LEU A 15 -3.47 14.59 9.43
CA LEU A 15 -3.82 15.99 9.23
C LEU A 15 -2.63 16.93 9.49
N GLN A 16 -1.85 16.67 10.52
CA GLN A 16 -0.76 17.55 10.95
C GLN A 16 0.53 17.37 10.15
N GLN A 17 0.85 16.15 9.77
CA GLN A 17 2.14 15.79 9.20
C GLN A 17 2.06 15.27 7.76
N GLY A 18 0.87 14.83 7.31
CA GLY A 18 0.68 14.25 6.00
C GLY A 18 0.88 12.73 5.95
N ALA A 19 0.44 12.11 4.85
CA ALA A 19 0.39 10.66 4.69
C ALA A 19 1.77 9.98 4.70
N SER A 20 2.82 10.67 4.24
CA SER A 20 4.18 10.13 4.17
C SER A 20 4.81 9.86 5.54
N TYR A 21 4.28 10.45 6.59
CA TYR A 21 4.76 10.25 7.97
C TYR A 21 4.05 9.11 8.71
N LEU A 22 3.02 8.51 8.11
CA LEU A 22 2.30 7.37 8.69
C LEU A 22 2.93 6.06 8.22
N ASN A 23 2.99 5.09 9.14
CA ASN A 23 3.33 3.72 8.78
C ASN A 23 2.13 2.97 8.18
N LYS A 24 2.36 1.74 7.70
CA LYS A 24 1.33 0.92 7.04
C LYS A 24 0.14 0.64 7.96
N GLU A 25 0.41 0.34 9.22
CA GLU A 25 -0.59 0.03 10.23
C GLU A 25 -1.45 1.25 10.57
N GLU A 26 -0.85 2.43 10.66
CA GLU A 26 -1.57 3.68 10.88
C GLU A 26 -2.49 4.01 9.69
N LEU A 27 -2.01 3.84 8.47
CA LEU A 27 -2.82 4.02 7.24
C LEU A 27 -3.98 3.03 7.19
N LEU A 28 -3.73 1.74 7.49
CA LEU A 28 -4.77 0.72 7.57
C LEU A 28 -5.78 1.02 8.69
N ALA A 29 -5.33 1.51 9.85
CA ALA A 29 -6.21 1.91 10.94
C ALA A 29 -7.17 3.03 10.54
N ILE A 30 -6.71 4.00 9.73
CA ILE A 30 -7.56 5.06 9.18
C ILE A 30 -8.63 4.47 8.25
N ILE A 31 -8.24 3.55 7.37
CA ILE A 31 -9.17 2.88 6.43
C ILE A 31 -10.20 2.05 7.20
N LEU A 32 -9.78 1.29 8.19
CA LEU A 32 -10.67 0.47 9.04
C LEU A 32 -11.61 1.30 9.91
N GLY A 33 -11.20 2.49 10.26
CA GLY A 33 -11.97 3.50 10.97
C GLY A 33 -12.13 3.26 12.47
N ARG A 34 -12.47 2.04 12.89
CA ARG A 34 -12.62 1.64 14.30
C ARG A 34 -12.31 0.16 14.50
N GLY A 35 -11.87 -0.18 15.70
CA GLY A 35 -11.67 -1.57 16.13
C GLY A 35 -12.98 -2.32 16.33
N ILE A 36 -12.90 -3.41 17.06
CA ILE A 36 -14.03 -4.24 17.50
C ILE A 36 -13.98 -4.39 19.02
N ARG A 37 -15.03 -4.96 19.61
CA ARG A 37 -15.03 -5.26 21.05
C ARG A 37 -13.86 -6.19 21.40
N GLY A 38 -12.98 -5.71 22.28
CA GLY A 38 -11.81 -6.46 22.75
C GLY A 38 -10.59 -6.45 21.84
N LYS A 39 -10.61 -5.66 20.72
CA LYS A 39 -9.44 -5.46 19.86
C LYS A 39 -9.42 -4.04 19.34
N ASP A 40 -8.35 -3.32 19.61
CA ASP A 40 -8.13 -1.96 19.11
C ASP A 40 -7.96 -1.95 17.56
N VAL A 41 -8.24 -0.80 16.96
CA VAL A 41 -8.11 -0.62 15.50
C VAL A 41 -6.68 -0.80 15.02
N LEU A 42 -5.69 -0.43 15.84
CA LEU A 42 -4.27 -0.61 15.52
C LEU A 42 -3.82 -2.07 15.58
N GLU A 43 -4.32 -2.82 16.55
CA GLU A 43 -4.09 -4.27 16.63
C GLU A 43 -4.70 -4.98 15.42
N LEU A 44 -5.91 -4.57 15.03
CA LEU A 44 -6.57 -5.10 13.84
C LEU A 44 -5.81 -4.74 12.56
N ALA A 45 -5.34 -3.50 12.45
CA ALA A 45 -4.53 -3.03 11.33
C ALA A 45 -3.20 -3.78 11.22
N LEU A 46 -2.55 -4.10 12.34
CA LEU A 46 -1.33 -4.88 12.37
C LEU A 46 -1.55 -6.31 11.82
N GLU A 47 -2.65 -6.97 12.21
CA GLU A 47 -2.98 -8.30 11.66
C GLU A 47 -3.23 -8.26 10.15
N VAL A 48 -3.92 -7.23 9.68
CA VAL A 48 -4.14 -7.02 8.24
C VAL A 48 -2.81 -6.77 7.52
N SER A 49 -1.95 -5.92 8.06
CA SER A 49 -0.62 -5.64 7.50
C SER A 49 0.19 -6.92 7.34
N HIS A 50 0.29 -7.73 8.39
CA HIS A 50 0.99 -9.02 8.34
C HIS A 50 0.39 -10.00 7.34
N PHE A 51 -0.93 -10.02 7.21
CA PHE A 51 -1.60 -10.85 6.20
C PHE A 51 -1.25 -10.40 4.78
N LEU A 52 -1.31 -9.08 4.52
CA LEU A 52 -1.00 -8.52 3.21
C LEU A 52 0.48 -8.71 2.82
N GLU A 53 1.40 -8.59 3.75
CA GLU A 53 2.84 -8.80 3.50
C GLU A 53 3.19 -10.24 3.09
N LYS A 54 2.42 -11.21 3.57
CA LYS A 54 2.57 -12.63 3.20
C LYS A 54 1.86 -12.99 1.90
N SER A 55 1.00 -12.13 1.38
CA SER A 55 0.20 -12.38 0.20
C SER A 55 1.00 -12.09 -1.07
N VAL A 56 1.10 -13.07 -1.96
CA VAL A 56 1.81 -12.92 -3.26
C VAL A 56 0.97 -12.16 -4.28
N ARG A 57 -0.35 -12.09 -4.08
CA ARG A 57 -1.32 -11.42 -4.96
C ARG A 57 -2.29 -10.58 -4.14
N LEU A 58 -3.07 -9.75 -4.80
CA LEU A 58 -4.18 -9.05 -4.15
C LEU A 58 -5.15 -10.08 -3.55
N PRO A 59 -5.46 -9.97 -2.24
CA PRO A 59 -6.33 -10.91 -1.56
C PRO A 59 -7.79 -10.72 -1.97
N THR A 60 -8.58 -11.78 -1.83
CA THR A 60 -10.03 -11.70 -1.99
C THR A 60 -10.71 -11.23 -0.70
N VAL A 61 -11.99 -10.83 -0.83
CA VAL A 61 -12.81 -10.45 0.34
C VAL A 61 -12.94 -11.60 1.32
N GLU A 62 -13.12 -12.83 0.82
CA GLU A 62 -13.24 -14.04 1.64
C GLU A 62 -11.97 -14.31 2.44
N GLU A 63 -10.81 -14.11 1.83
CA GLU A 63 -9.51 -14.31 2.50
C GLU A 63 -9.32 -13.30 3.65
N ILE A 64 -9.61 -12.03 3.41
CA ILE A 64 -9.50 -10.98 4.43
C ILE A 64 -10.56 -11.16 5.52
N SER A 65 -11.77 -11.60 5.18
CA SER A 65 -12.84 -11.84 6.16
C SER A 65 -12.52 -12.94 7.18
N LYS A 66 -11.53 -13.81 6.90
CA LYS A 66 -11.06 -14.83 7.86
C LYS A 66 -10.28 -14.23 9.04
N ILE A 67 -9.80 -13.00 8.90
CA ILE A 67 -9.13 -12.30 10.00
C ILE A 67 -10.18 -11.96 11.05
N LYS A 68 -9.98 -12.45 12.28
CA LYS A 68 -10.92 -12.26 13.39
C LYS A 68 -11.15 -10.76 13.67
N GLY A 69 -12.37 -10.32 13.48
CA GLY A 69 -12.77 -8.93 13.68
C GLY A 69 -12.92 -8.12 12.39
N LEU A 70 -12.61 -8.72 11.24
CA LEU A 70 -12.91 -8.17 9.94
C LEU A 70 -14.19 -8.79 9.40
N GLY A 71 -15.30 -8.08 9.57
CA GLY A 71 -16.55 -8.43 8.88
C GLY A 71 -16.48 -8.10 7.39
N PHE A 72 -17.48 -8.59 6.66
CA PHE A 72 -17.61 -8.41 5.21
C PHE A 72 -17.38 -6.96 4.75
N ALA A 73 -18.01 -5.98 5.41
CA ALA A 73 -17.88 -4.57 5.03
C ALA A 73 -16.43 -4.05 5.08
N LYS A 74 -15.70 -4.36 6.15
CA LYS A 74 -14.29 -3.95 6.30
C LYS A 74 -13.37 -4.68 5.32
N ALA A 75 -13.63 -5.95 5.06
CA ALA A 75 -12.90 -6.71 4.05
C ALA A 75 -13.08 -6.10 2.65
N CYS A 76 -14.32 -5.73 2.28
CA CYS A 76 -14.60 -5.02 1.03
C CYS A 76 -13.87 -3.68 0.95
N GLN A 77 -13.84 -2.88 2.04
CA GLN A 77 -13.10 -1.62 2.07
C GLN A 77 -11.62 -1.79 1.78
N ILE A 78 -10.99 -2.80 2.39
CA ILE A 78 -9.56 -3.08 2.17
C ILE A 78 -9.30 -3.50 0.72
N VAL A 79 -10.05 -4.48 0.21
CA VAL A 79 -9.89 -4.97 -1.17
C VAL A 79 -10.13 -3.85 -2.18
N ALA A 80 -11.18 -3.04 -2.00
CA ALA A 80 -11.46 -1.91 -2.85
C ALA A 80 -10.34 -0.86 -2.82
N CYS A 81 -9.79 -0.57 -1.64
CA CYS A 81 -8.69 0.38 -1.48
C CYS A 81 -7.43 -0.10 -2.20
N LEU A 82 -7.08 -1.39 -2.07
CA LEU A 82 -5.93 -1.99 -2.75
C LEU A 82 -6.08 -1.97 -4.27
N GLU A 83 -7.25 -2.36 -4.78
CA GLU A 83 -7.55 -2.34 -6.20
C GLU A 83 -7.53 -0.92 -6.77
N LEU A 84 -8.11 0.05 -6.06
CA LEU A 84 -8.10 1.45 -6.46
C LEU A 84 -6.69 2.00 -6.53
N SER A 85 -5.87 1.72 -5.53
CA SER A 85 -4.45 2.11 -5.50
C SER A 85 -3.68 1.51 -6.68
N ALA A 86 -3.90 0.22 -6.99
CA ALA A 86 -3.28 -0.44 -8.14
C ALA A 86 -3.66 0.24 -9.47
N ARG A 87 -4.93 0.60 -9.65
CA ARG A 87 -5.40 1.31 -10.86
C ARG A 87 -4.77 2.69 -11.00
N PHE A 88 -4.69 3.45 -9.93
CA PHE A 88 -4.03 4.76 -9.97
C PHE A 88 -2.53 4.65 -10.24
N LEU A 89 -1.84 3.67 -9.66
CA LEU A 89 -0.43 3.43 -9.92
C LEU A 89 -0.18 3.04 -11.39
N ILE A 90 -1.03 2.18 -11.96
CA ILE A 90 -0.95 1.83 -13.39
C ILE A 90 -1.20 3.06 -14.26
N ALA A 91 -2.20 3.87 -13.94
CA ALA A 91 -2.51 5.09 -14.70
C ALA A 91 -1.36 6.10 -14.66
N THR A 92 -0.73 6.31 -13.50
CA THR A 92 0.44 7.19 -13.39
C THR A 92 1.70 6.60 -14.05
N ASN A 93 1.81 5.27 -14.08
CA ASN A 93 2.90 4.56 -14.74
C ASN A 93 2.74 4.42 -16.26
N SER A 94 1.56 4.71 -16.80
CA SER A 94 1.30 4.68 -18.25
C SER A 94 1.80 5.92 -19.01
N GLN A 95 2.49 6.84 -18.35
CA GLN A 95 3.12 7.98 -19.03
C GLN A 95 4.23 7.49 -19.95
N ALA A 96 4.29 8.07 -21.15
CA ALA A 96 5.37 7.80 -22.09
C ALA A 96 6.72 8.19 -21.48
N ILE A 97 7.74 7.36 -21.67
CA ILE A 97 9.12 7.68 -21.30
C ILE A 97 9.74 8.43 -22.46
N CYS A 98 9.94 9.72 -22.31
CA CYS A 98 10.49 10.60 -23.36
C CYS A 98 11.95 10.94 -23.09
N THR A 99 12.45 10.79 -21.87
CA THR A 99 13.83 11.12 -21.50
C THR A 99 14.51 10.00 -20.69
N PRO A 100 15.85 9.91 -20.78
CA PRO A 100 16.62 8.98 -19.94
C PRO A 100 16.40 9.20 -18.44
N GLU A 101 16.21 10.45 -18.01
CA GLU A 101 15.98 10.82 -16.61
C GLU A 101 14.65 10.27 -16.09
N GLU A 102 13.62 10.22 -16.91
CA GLU A 102 12.34 9.59 -16.56
C GLU A 102 12.49 8.09 -16.37
N SER A 103 13.32 7.43 -17.19
CA SER A 103 13.66 6.02 -17.03
C SER A 103 14.36 5.75 -15.69
N VAL A 104 15.37 6.57 -15.37
CA VAL A 104 16.10 6.46 -14.10
C VAL A 104 15.17 6.66 -12.90
N ARG A 105 14.25 7.61 -12.99
CA ARG A 105 13.27 7.85 -11.90
C ARG A 105 12.37 6.65 -11.64
N ARG A 106 11.97 5.89 -12.67
CA ARG A 106 11.18 4.68 -12.51
C ARG A 106 11.91 3.58 -11.75
N PHE A 107 13.20 3.53 -11.87
CA PHE A 107 14.05 2.55 -11.18
C PHE A 107 14.65 3.10 -9.88
N SER A 108 14.15 4.23 -9.37
CA SER A 108 14.66 4.84 -8.14
C SER A 108 14.61 3.91 -6.91
N PHE A 109 13.69 2.93 -6.89
CA PHE A 109 13.60 1.92 -5.84
C PHE A 109 14.87 1.05 -5.74
N MET A 110 15.57 0.81 -6.87
CA MET A 110 16.81 0.01 -6.90
C MET A 110 17.94 0.65 -6.08
N LYS A 111 17.87 1.95 -5.83
CA LYS A 111 18.85 2.69 -5.02
C LYS A 111 18.92 2.20 -3.56
N TYR A 112 17.87 1.57 -3.08
CA TYR A 112 17.75 1.09 -1.70
C TYR A 112 17.91 -0.43 -1.57
N GLU A 113 18.07 -1.13 -2.69
CA GLU A 113 18.29 -2.58 -2.66
C GLU A 113 19.72 -2.90 -2.22
N LYS A 114 19.86 -3.93 -1.38
CA LYS A 114 21.16 -4.38 -0.85
C LYS A 114 21.88 -5.36 -1.76
N GLN A 115 21.20 -5.85 -2.79
CA GLN A 115 21.72 -6.81 -3.77
C GLN A 115 21.62 -6.20 -5.16
N GLU A 116 22.41 -6.71 -6.10
CA GLU A 116 22.32 -6.33 -7.51
C GLU A 116 20.95 -6.74 -8.05
N VAL A 117 20.21 -5.77 -8.58
CA VAL A 117 18.89 -5.98 -9.19
C VAL A 117 18.97 -5.58 -10.65
N PHE A 118 18.52 -6.47 -11.52
CA PHE A 118 18.29 -6.17 -12.94
C PHE A 118 16.81 -5.90 -13.17
N ALA A 119 16.50 -4.77 -13.79
CA ALA A 119 15.13 -4.43 -14.14
C ALA A 119 15.05 -3.93 -15.58
N MET A 120 13.94 -4.23 -16.26
CA MET A 120 13.72 -3.89 -17.65
C MET A 120 12.32 -3.30 -17.84
N ILE A 121 12.22 -2.28 -18.71
CA ILE A 121 10.94 -1.71 -19.12
C ILE A 121 10.71 -2.03 -20.60
N SER A 122 9.55 -2.61 -20.89
CA SER A 122 9.08 -2.78 -22.28
C SER A 122 8.22 -1.58 -22.66
N LEU A 123 8.54 -0.98 -23.80
CA LEU A 123 7.83 0.18 -24.34
C LEU A 123 7.13 -0.20 -25.67
N ASN A 124 6.02 0.47 -25.97
CA ASN A 124 5.43 0.42 -27.30
C ASN A 124 6.07 1.47 -28.24
N SER A 125 5.64 1.51 -29.50
CA SER A 125 6.14 2.48 -30.50
C SER A 125 5.90 3.95 -30.16
N ALA A 126 5.02 4.26 -29.20
CA ALA A 126 4.77 5.60 -28.67
C ALA A 126 5.49 5.86 -27.35
N ASN A 127 6.51 5.05 -27.00
CA ASN A 127 7.28 5.10 -25.75
C ASN A 127 6.44 4.95 -24.46
N LYS A 128 5.24 4.42 -24.58
CA LYS A 128 4.42 4.09 -23.41
C LYS A 128 4.86 2.77 -22.80
N VAL A 129 4.97 2.74 -21.49
CA VAL A 129 5.34 1.54 -20.75
C VAL A 129 4.27 0.46 -20.90
N LEU A 130 4.67 -0.69 -21.43
CA LEU A 130 3.84 -1.89 -21.52
C LEU A 130 4.00 -2.75 -20.27
N LYS A 131 5.24 -2.95 -19.82
CA LYS A 131 5.56 -3.79 -18.67
C LYS A 131 6.91 -3.41 -18.07
N THR A 132 7.01 -3.52 -16.75
CA THR A 132 8.27 -3.47 -16.01
C THR A 132 8.58 -4.89 -15.50
N HIS A 133 9.80 -5.33 -15.71
CA HIS A 133 10.26 -6.67 -15.32
C HIS A 133 11.34 -6.59 -14.27
#